data_334247cebb00177d8708a413a997d08b
#
_entry.id   334247cebb00177d8708a413a997d08b
#
_cell.length_a   1.000
_cell.length_b   1.000
_cell.length_c   1.000
_cell.angle_alpha   90.00
_cell.angle_beta   90.00
_cell.angle_gamma   90.00
#
_symmetry.space_group_name_H-M   'P 1'
#
loop_
_entity.id
_entity.type
_entity.pdbx_description
1 polymer ?
#
loop_
_entity_poly.entity_id
_entity_poly.type
_entity_poly.pdbx_seq_one_letter_code
_entity_poly.pdbx_strand_id
1 'polypeptide(L)'
;RVAMGEIEEAHLYADGMEISCKALTCCGSGSVEGELYYMPGTDPVSVAGAKDKIVLMDTQGIGFFAYQDLMKAGAKAILFQYGNSYYPHTDIDQRDLREAVVGEEKKVLCAMIHSAQAVELVKNKVKQIRLEIRQKEYDGESHNVIAELPGKREEWIVLSAHYDTTSLSHGAYDNMSGCAGLLGIMEQMKGKELNYGLRFVFCGSEERGLLGSKAYVRDHEKELRQIVLNINRDMIGTY
;
A
#
# COMPACT_ATOMS: atom_id res chain seq x y z
N ARG A 1 -12.41 9.98 4.24
CA ARG A 1 -11.09 10.54 4.54
C ARG A 1 -10.02 9.50 4.18
N VAL A 2 -8.96 9.95 3.52
CA VAL A 2 -7.77 9.16 3.18
C VAL A 2 -6.55 10.02 3.49
N ALA A 3 -5.61 9.50 4.30
CA ALA A 3 -4.36 10.20 4.54
C ALA A 3 -3.55 10.25 3.23
N MET A 4 -3.13 11.44 2.83
CA MET A 4 -2.40 11.71 1.60
C MET A 4 -1.07 12.39 1.91
N GLY A 5 -0.08 12.14 1.05
CA GLY A 5 1.21 12.81 1.13
C GLY A 5 1.73 13.17 -0.26
N GLU A 6 2.40 14.30 -0.34
CA GLU A 6 3.11 14.79 -1.52
C GLU A 6 4.57 14.99 -1.16
N ILE A 7 5.46 14.21 -1.76
CA ILE A 7 6.90 14.33 -1.52
C ILE A 7 7.43 15.53 -2.29
N GLU A 8 8.01 16.49 -1.56
CA GLU A 8 8.67 17.66 -2.13
C GLU A 8 10.16 17.37 -2.38
N GLU A 9 10.83 16.72 -1.43
CA GLU A 9 12.25 16.35 -1.53
C GLU A 9 12.51 15.04 -0.77
N ALA A 10 13.40 14.21 -1.29
CA ALA A 10 13.90 13.03 -0.62
C ALA A 10 15.35 12.78 -1.01
N HIS A 11 16.25 12.74 -0.04
CA HIS A 11 17.67 12.52 -0.22
C HIS A 11 18.15 11.41 0.71
N LEU A 12 18.92 10.48 0.16
CA LEU A 12 19.53 9.38 0.90
C LEU A 12 21.03 9.37 0.64
N TYR A 13 21.81 9.40 1.69
CA TYR A 13 23.28 9.38 1.62
C TYR A 13 23.80 8.13 2.33
N ALA A 14 24.70 7.42 1.65
CA ALA A 14 25.41 6.25 2.13
C ALA A 14 26.90 6.56 2.23
N ASP A 15 27.46 6.55 3.43
CA ASP A 15 28.85 6.98 3.72
C ASP A 15 29.20 8.31 3.01
N GLY A 16 28.25 9.25 2.98
CA GLY A 16 28.36 10.58 2.37
C GLY A 16 28.10 10.67 0.86
N MET A 17 27.87 9.55 0.17
CA MET A 17 27.49 9.54 -1.25
C MET A 17 25.97 9.47 -1.40
N GLU A 18 25.41 10.35 -2.20
CA GLU A 18 23.98 10.34 -2.50
C GLU A 18 23.61 9.14 -3.37
N ILE A 19 22.55 8.44 -3.00
CA ILE A 19 21.96 7.34 -3.75
C ILE A 19 20.49 7.60 -4.01
N SER A 20 19.97 7.09 -5.13
CA SER A 20 18.57 7.27 -5.50
C SER A 20 17.67 6.56 -4.51
N CYS A 21 16.62 7.25 -4.06
CA CYS A 21 15.57 6.67 -3.23
C CYS A 21 14.21 7.27 -3.60
N LYS A 22 13.14 6.64 -3.13
CA LYS A 22 11.80 7.20 -3.16
C LYS A 22 11.21 7.13 -1.75
N ALA A 23 10.96 8.29 -1.14
CA ALA A 23 10.38 8.34 0.20
C ALA A 23 8.96 7.77 0.20
N LEU A 24 8.55 7.13 1.30
CA LEU A 24 7.14 6.81 1.50
C LEU A 24 6.37 8.08 1.84
N THR A 25 5.19 8.24 1.26
CA THR A 25 4.28 9.29 1.70
C THR A 25 3.72 8.97 3.10
N CYS A 26 3.29 9.99 3.81
CA CYS A 26 2.71 9.87 5.15
C CYS A 26 3.66 9.33 6.24
N CYS A 27 4.99 9.33 6.01
CA CYS A 27 5.97 8.90 7.00
C CYS A 27 6.57 10.07 7.84
N GLY A 28 6.10 11.30 7.63
CA GLY A 28 6.63 12.50 8.26
C GLY A 28 7.74 13.16 7.46
N SER A 29 8.18 14.33 7.95
CA SER A 29 9.30 15.10 7.39
C SER A 29 10.40 15.24 8.43
N GLY A 30 11.64 15.33 7.97
CA GLY A 30 12.81 15.54 8.83
C GLY A 30 14.10 15.02 8.23
N SER A 31 15.13 14.98 9.08
CA SER A 31 16.42 14.38 8.77
C SER A 31 16.81 13.42 9.89
N VAL A 32 17.35 12.27 9.51
CA VAL A 32 17.84 11.27 10.45
C VAL A 32 19.16 10.69 9.96
N GLU A 33 20.07 10.47 10.89
CA GLU A 33 21.35 9.83 10.62
C GLU A 33 21.58 8.68 11.61
N GLY A 34 22.17 7.60 11.12
CA GLY A 34 22.45 6.42 11.93
C GLY A 34 23.21 5.35 11.18
N GLU A 35 23.63 4.36 11.94
CA GLU A 35 24.28 3.19 11.39
C GLU A 35 23.28 2.33 10.62
N LEU A 36 23.70 1.83 9.46
CA LEU A 36 22.91 0.89 8.67
C LEU A 36 22.88 -0.48 9.32
N TYR A 37 21.68 -1.03 9.48
CA TYR A 37 21.44 -2.39 9.92
C TYR A 37 20.62 -3.16 8.89
N TYR A 38 21.25 -4.10 8.19
CA TYR A 38 20.49 -5.03 7.35
C TYR A 38 19.77 -6.05 8.21
N MET A 39 18.45 -6.04 8.15
CA MET A 39 17.56 -6.91 8.93
C MET A 39 16.95 -7.96 7.99
N PRO A 40 17.38 -9.23 8.08
CA PRO A 40 16.96 -10.26 7.13
C PRO A 40 15.55 -10.82 7.39
N GLY A 41 14.97 -10.50 8.54
CA GLY A 41 13.65 -11.00 8.94
C GLY A 41 13.03 -10.12 10.01
N THR A 42 11.80 -10.44 10.39
CA THR A 42 11.04 -9.73 11.45
C THR A 42 10.91 -10.55 12.74
N ASP A 43 11.77 -11.57 12.90
CA ASP A 43 11.85 -12.34 14.13
C ASP A 43 12.48 -11.53 15.27
N PRO A 44 12.23 -11.90 16.54
CA PRO A 44 12.71 -11.14 17.70
C PRO A 44 14.23 -10.94 17.76
N VAL A 45 15.02 -11.87 17.23
CA VAL A 45 16.50 -11.75 17.22
C VAL A 45 16.94 -10.67 16.23
N SER A 46 16.36 -10.69 15.02
CA SER A 46 16.61 -9.67 14.00
C SER A 46 16.18 -8.30 14.49
N VAL A 47 14.99 -8.17 15.08
CA VAL A 47 14.47 -6.90 15.61
C VAL A 47 15.34 -6.33 16.75
N ALA A 48 15.91 -7.18 17.61
CA ALA A 48 16.78 -6.73 18.72
C ALA A 48 18.01 -5.94 18.24
N GLY A 49 18.50 -6.18 17.01
CA GLY A 49 19.60 -5.42 16.41
C GLY A 49 19.25 -4.00 15.93
N ALA A 50 17.97 -3.64 15.90
CA ALA A 50 17.48 -2.41 15.28
C ALA A 50 17.65 -1.14 16.14
N LYS A 51 18.01 -1.27 17.42
CA LYS A 51 18.12 -0.14 18.35
C LYS A 51 19.08 0.91 17.84
N ASP A 52 18.58 2.17 17.76
CA ASP A 52 19.32 3.36 17.31
C ASP A 52 19.89 3.26 15.88
N LYS A 53 19.39 2.31 15.06
CA LYS A 53 19.84 2.05 13.70
C LYS A 53 18.84 2.55 12.66
N ILE A 54 19.34 2.71 11.42
CA ILE A 54 18.51 2.80 10.22
C ILE A 54 18.44 1.38 9.64
N VAL A 55 17.24 0.84 9.61
CA VAL A 55 17.01 -0.57 9.26
C VAL A 55 16.78 -0.71 7.75
N LEU A 56 17.55 -1.56 7.10
CA LEU A 56 17.27 -2.00 5.72
C LEU A 56 16.59 -3.37 5.76
N MET A 57 15.34 -3.41 5.32
CA MET A 57 14.52 -4.61 5.28
C MET A 57 14.57 -5.30 3.93
N ASP A 58 14.52 -6.62 3.95
CA ASP A 58 14.41 -7.48 2.75
C ASP A 58 12.93 -7.64 2.32
N THR A 59 12.20 -6.53 2.27
CA THR A 59 10.78 -6.49 1.88
C THR A 59 10.45 -5.17 1.20
N GLN A 60 9.32 -5.14 0.47
CA GLN A 60 8.78 -3.93 -0.15
C GLN A 60 7.84 -3.14 0.77
N GLY A 61 7.65 -3.57 2.01
CA GLY A 61 6.78 -2.95 2.97
C GLY A 61 6.82 -3.66 4.33
N ILE A 62 6.07 -3.16 5.28
CA ILE A 62 6.03 -3.66 6.65
C ILE A 62 4.60 -3.82 7.14
N GLY A 63 4.33 -4.89 7.87
CA GLY A 63 3.06 -5.13 8.54
C GLY A 63 3.00 -4.47 9.92
N PHE A 64 1.79 -4.38 10.47
CA PHE A 64 1.52 -3.74 11.77
C PHE A 64 2.44 -4.26 12.89
N PHE A 65 2.46 -5.56 13.14
CA PHE A 65 3.25 -6.13 14.27
C PHE A 65 4.74 -5.87 14.13
N ALA A 66 5.31 -6.06 12.94
CA ALA A 66 6.72 -5.80 12.70
C ALA A 66 7.08 -4.32 12.88
N TYR A 67 6.20 -3.40 12.47
CA TYR A 67 6.39 -1.98 12.71
C TYR A 67 6.39 -1.66 14.20
N GLN A 68 5.39 -2.17 14.96
CA GLN A 68 5.30 -1.99 16.40
C GLN A 68 6.57 -2.49 17.12
N ASP A 69 7.05 -3.66 16.74
CA ASP A 69 8.25 -4.25 17.34
C ASP A 69 9.52 -3.43 17.03
N LEU A 70 9.65 -2.92 15.79
CA LEU A 70 10.76 -2.03 15.42
C LEU A 70 10.72 -0.70 16.19
N MET A 71 9.53 -0.12 16.37
CA MET A 71 9.39 1.13 17.14
C MET A 71 9.76 0.92 18.62
N LYS A 72 9.30 -0.17 19.22
CA LYS A 72 9.66 -0.55 20.59
C LYS A 72 11.16 -0.85 20.73
N ALA A 73 11.77 -1.46 19.72
CA ALA A 73 13.22 -1.69 19.69
C ALA A 73 14.03 -0.40 19.53
N GLY A 74 13.41 0.70 19.08
CA GLY A 74 14.05 2.00 18.91
C GLY A 74 14.73 2.22 17.56
N ALA A 75 14.21 1.62 16.48
CA ALA A 75 14.67 1.93 15.13
C ALA A 75 14.47 3.42 14.80
N LYS A 76 15.44 4.02 14.11
CA LYS A 76 15.41 5.45 13.75
C LYS A 76 14.68 5.73 12.46
N ALA A 77 14.86 4.88 11.46
CA ALA A 77 14.23 4.96 10.13
C ALA A 77 14.22 3.58 9.49
N ILE A 78 13.43 3.43 8.43
CA ILE A 78 13.30 2.16 7.72
C ILE A 78 13.55 2.38 6.22
N LEU A 79 14.44 1.59 5.66
CA LEU A 79 14.66 1.46 4.23
C LEU A 79 14.07 0.12 3.76
N PHE A 80 13.34 0.16 2.66
CA PHE A 80 12.79 -1.02 2.00
C PHE A 80 13.49 -1.22 0.66
N GLN A 81 13.73 -2.47 0.27
CA GLN A 81 14.14 -2.74 -1.09
C GLN A 81 12.93 -2.88 -2.02
N TYR A 82 13.09 -2.45 -3.28
CA TYR A 82 12.08 -2.55 -4.31
C TYR A 82 12.68 -3.07 -5.62
N GLY A 83 11.86 -3.79 -6.38
CA GLY A 83 12.24 -4.32 -7.68
C GLY A 83 13.08 -5.58 -7.60
N ASN A 84 13.77 -5.87 -8.69
CA ASN A 84 14.60 -7.07 -8.85
C ASN A 84 16.00 -6.65 -9.31
N SER A 85 17.04 -7.19 -8.68
CA SER A 85 18.44 -6.91 -9.04
C SER A 85 18.79 -7.25 -10.49
N TYR A 86 18.05 -8.13 -11.15
CA TYR A 86 18.21 -8.43 -12.57
C TYR A 86 17.67 -7.34 -13.50
N TYR A 87 16.82 -6.43 -12.96
CA TYR A 87 16.22 -5.32 -13.71
C TYR A 87 16.54 -3.98 -13.01
N PRO A 88 17.81 -3.55 -12.98
CA PRO A 88 18.26 -2.42 -12.15
C PRO A 88 17.73 -1.06 -12.61
N HIS A 89 17.09 -0.97 -13.77
CA HIS A 89 16.51 0.26 -14.31
C HIS A 89 15.00 0.36 -14.10
N THR A 90 14.38 -0.62 -13.41
CA THR A 90 12.96 -0.54 -13.05
C THR A 90 12.76 0.60 -12.06
N ASP A 91 11.81 1.48 -12.34
CA ASP A 91 11.47 2.58 -11.41
C ASP A 91 10.86 2.04 -10.11
N ILE A 92 10.92 2.84 -9.05
CA ILE A 92 10.37 2.51 -7.74
C ILE A 92 8.94 3.04 -7.67
N ASP A 93 7.98 2.18 -7.30
CA ASP A 93 6.60 2.57 -7.09
C ASP A 93 6.46 3.53 -5.89
N GLN A 94 5.51 4.46 -5.96
CA GLN A 94 5.21 5.35 -4.84
C GLN A 94 4.36 4.59 -3.81
N ARG A 95 4.91 4.41 -2.62
CA ARG A 95 4.24 3.75 -1.50
C ARG A 95 3.96 4.73 -0.37
N ASP A 96 3.05 4.37 0.51
CA ASP A 96 2.71 5.13 1.70
C ASP A 96 2.95 4.34 2.99
N LEU A 97 3.33 5.04 4.05
CA LEU A 97 3.32 4.50 5.39
C LEU A 97 1.88 4.57 5.91
N ARG A 98 1.17 3.45 5.84
CA ARG A 98 -0.26 3.38 6.15
C ARG A 98 -0.53 3.63 7.64
N GLU A 99 -1.53 4.44 7.97
CA GLU A 99 -1.97 4.67 9.37
C GLU A 99 -2.27 3.35 10.10
N ALA A 100 -2.86 2.37 9.41
CA ALA A 100 -3.13 1.05 9.97
C ALA A 100 -1.86 0.25 10.35
N VAL A 101 -0.69 0.60 9.78
CA VAL A 101 0.60 0.01 10.13
C VAL A 101 1.21 0.74 11.32
N VAL A 102 1.12 2.06 11.34
CA VAL A 102 1.66 2.91 12.43
C VAL A 102 0.91 2.67 13.73
N GLY A 103 -0.44 2.58 13.69
CA GLY A 103 -1.26 2.46 14.89
C GLY A 103 -1.05 3.66 15.82
N GLU A 104 -0.76 3.39 17.09
CA GLU A 104 -0.48 4.40 18.12
C GLU A 104 1.00 4.77 18.24
N GLU A 105 1.87 4.10 17.48
CA GLU A 105 3.31 4.37 17.53
C GLU A 105 3.67 5.66 16.76
N LYS A 106 4.88 6.17 17.03
CA LYS A 106 5.40 7.30 16.27
C LYS A 106 5.68 6.92 14.81
N LYS A 107 5.51 7.85 13.90
CA LYS A 107 6.03 7.74 12.55
C LYS A 107 7.55 7.87 12.55
N VAL A 108 8.22 7.10 11.69
CA VAL A 108 9.64 7.25 11.37
C VAL A 108 9.81 7.43 9.88
N LEU A 109 10.88 8.09 9.47
CA LEU A 109 11.17 8.29 8.05
C LEU A 109 11.36 6.94 7.37
N CYS A 110 10.70 6.78 6.23
CA CYS A 110 10.73 5.56 5.44
C CYS A 110 11.04 5.88 3.98
N ALA A 111 11.93 5.12 3.37
CA ALA A 111 12.22 5.24 1.94
C ALA A 111 12.44 3.87 1.30
N MET A 112 12.21 3.81 0.01
CA MET A 112 12.50 2.66 -0.84
C MET A 112 13.78 2.93 -1.64
N ILE A 113 14.59 1.91 -1.79
CA ILE A 113 15.76 1.89 -2.69
C ILE A 113 15.64 0.69 -3.62
N HIS A 114 16.25 0.77 -4.78
CA HIS A 114 16.25 -0.37 -5.71
C HIS A 114 17.05 -1.54 -5.13
N SER A 115 16.60 -2.79 -5.37
CA SER A 115 17.26 -4.01 -4.88
C SER A 115 18.75 -4.06 -5.24
N ALA A 116 19.13 -3.60 -6.43
CA ALA A 116 20.54 -3.53 -6.81
C ALA A 116 21.36 -2.59 -5.90
N GLN A 117 20.80 -1.45 -5.49
CA GLN A 117 21.44 -0.54 -4.54
C GLN A 117 21.52 -1.16 -3.14
N ALA A 118 20.46 -1.84 -2.68
CA ALA A 118 20.46 -2.55 -1.41
C ALA A 118 21.59 -3.59 -1.36
N VAL A 119 21.78 -4.36 -2.44
CA VAL A 119 22.89 -5.33 -2.57
C VAL A 119 24.24 -4.63 -2.44
N GLU A 120 24.44 -3.49 -3.14
CA GLU A 120 25.72 -2.75 -3.07
C GLU A 120 25.97 -2.16 -1.66
N LEU A 121 24.95 -1.66 -0.96
CA LEU A 121 25.11 -1.18 0.42
C LEU A 121 25.63 -2.29 1.33
N VAL A 122 25.06 -3.48 1.25
CA VAL A 122 25.45 -4.63 2.08
C VAL A 122 26.83 -5.16 1.67
N LYS A 123 27.09 -5.32 0.38
CA LYS A 123 28.35 -5.83 -0.16
C LYS A 123 29.53 -4.91 0.18
N ASN A 124 29.35 -3.60 0.08
CA ASN A 124 30.37 -2.61 0.38
C ASN A 124 30.46 -2.29 1.89
N LYS A 125 29.66 -2.96 2.72
CA LYS A 125 29.65 -2.79 4.18
C LYS A 125 29.45 -1.32 4.59
N VAL A 126 28.57 -0.60 3.89
CA VAL A 126 28.18 0.77 4.22
C VAL A 126 27.76 0.84 5.67
N LYS A 127 28.26 1.85 6.40
CA LYS A 127 28.03 1.97 7.84
C LYS A 127 27.05 3.09 8.18
N GLN A 128 27.16 4.23 7.54
CA GLN A 128 26.38 5.41 7.88
C GLN A 128 25.37 5.74 6.80
N ILE A 129 24.14 5.95 7.23
CA ILE A 129 23.05 6.42 6.38
C ILE A 129 22.55 7.74 6.95
N ARG A 130 22.28 8.70 6.06
CA ARG A 130 21.51 9.90 6.34
C ARG A 130 20.32 9.96 5.38
N LEU A 131 19.14 10.05 5.92
CA LEU A 131 17.86 10.14 5.18
C LEU A 131 17.20 11.47 5.49
N GLU A 132 16.88 12.24 4.47
CA GLU A 132 16.19 13.53 4.54
C GLU A 132 14.93 13.48 3.71
N ILE A 133 13.79 13.80 4.30
CA ILE A 133 12.50 13.82 3.62
C ILE A 133 11.79 15.12 3.96
N ARG A 134 11.26 15.79 2.93
CA ARG A 134 10.31 16.88 3.05
C ARG A 134 9.06 16.54 2.27
N GLN A 135 7.92 16.54 2.95
CA GLN A 135 6.63 16.24 2.37
C GLN A 135 5.51 17.07 2.98
N LYS A 136 4.46 17.25 2.22
CA LYS A 136 3.20 17.82 2.68
C LYS A 136 2.22 16.70 2.91
N GLU A 137 1.73 16.56 4.15
CA GLU A 137 0.67 15.60 4.49
C GLU A 137 -0.67 16.34 4.61
N TYR A 138 -1.74 15.71 4.13
CA TYR A 138 -3.08 16.27 4.16
C TYR A 138 -4.17 15.19 4.12
N ASP A 139 -5.39 15.57 4.48
CA ASP A 139 -6.56 14.72 4.34
C ASP A 139 -7.13 14.84 2.93
N GLY A 140 -7.16 13.73 2.21
CA GLY A 140 -7.83 13.59 0.94
C GLY A 140 -9.17 12.87 1.06
N GLU A 141 -9.88 12.78 -0.05
CA GLU A 141 -11.13 12.05 -0.17
C GLU A 141 -11.04 10.99 -1.26
N SER A 142 -11.69 9.87 -1.02
CA SER A 142 -11.90 8.79 -1.98
C SER A 142 -13.36 8.36 -1.94
N HIS A 143 -13.86 7.82 -3.03
CA HIS A 143 -15.26 7.47 -3.19
C HIS A 143 -15.39 6.04 -3.69
N ASN A 144 -16.48 5.38 -3.28
CA ASN A 144 -16.97 4.19 -3.96
C ASN A 144 -18.08 4.59 -4.92
N VAL A 145 -18.16 3.90 -6.07
CA VAL A 145 -19.29 4.03 -6.99
C VAL A 145 -20.16 2.78 -6.86
N ILE A 146 -21.45 2.97 -6.59
CA ILE A 146 -22.37 1.86 -6.38
C ILE A 146 -23.48 1.96 -7.42
N ALA A 147 -23.78 0.83 -8.08
CA ALA A 147 -24.92 0.68 -8.97
C ALA A 147 -25.72 -0.56 -8.59
N GLU A 148 -27.04 -0.50 -8.76
CA GLU A 148 -27.94 -1.56 -8.33
C GLU A 148 -28.93 -1.95 -9.45
N LEU A 149 -29.15 -3.26 -9.56
CA LEU A 149 -30.25 -3.85 -10.31
C LEU A 149 -31.11 -4.61 -9.30
N PRO A 150 -32.36 -4.14 -9.01
CA PRO A 150 -33.21 -4.76 -8.03
C PRO A 150 -33.67 -6.15 -8.48
N GLY A 151 -33.84 -7.07 -7.51
CA GLY A 151 -34.41 -8.39 -7.70
C GLY A 151 -35.81 -8.51 -7.14
N LYS A 152 -36.40 -9.71 -7.24
CA LYS A 152 -37.70 -10.04 -6.63
C LYS A 152 -37.61 -10.18 -5.11
N ARG A 153 -36.43 -10.51 -4.61
CA ARG A 153 -36.09 -10.64 -3.19
C ARG A 153 -35.42 -9.38 -2.66
N GLU A 154 -35.42 -9.20 -1.36
CA GLU A 154 -34.72 -8.10 -0.70
C GLU A 154 -33.22 -8.37 -0.51
N GLU A 155 -32.79 -9.60 -0.82
CA GLU A 155 -31.39 -10.00 -0.68
C GLU A 155 -30.56 -9.65 -1.91
N TRP A 156 -29.27 -9.43 -1.70
CA TRP A 156 -28.32 -8.95 -2.68
C TRP A 156 -27.19 -9.93 -2.94
N ILE A 157 -26.77 -10.02 -4.18
CA ILE A 157 -25.45 -10.51 -4.59
C ILE A 157 -24.61 -9.27 -4.88
N VAL A 158 -23.51 -9.11 -4.15
CA VAL A 158 -22.56 -8.01 -4.36
C VAL A 158 -21.46 -8.45 -5.31
N LEU A 159 -21.19 -7.65 -6.32
CA LEU A 159 -20.05 -7.78 -7.22
C LEU A 159 -19.13 -6.59 -7.00
N SER A 160 -17.87 -6.83 -6.69
CA SER A 160 -16.93 -5.76 -6.37
C SER A 160 -15.66 -5.82 -7.23
N ALA A 161 -15.09 -4.64 -7.50
CA ALA A 161 -13.77 -4.43 -8.08
C ALA A 161 -13.25 -3.09 -7.62
N HIS A 162 -11.93 -2.92 -7.48
CA HIS A 162 -11.39 -1.58 -7.28
C HIS A 162 -11.06 -0.89 -8.60
N TYR A 163 -11.07 0.44 -8.59
CA TYR A 163 -10.83 1.24 -9.79
C TYR A 163 -9.60 2.16 -9.70
N ASP A 164 -8.96 2.21 -8.54
CA ASP A 164 -7.66 2.86 -8.35
C ASP A 164 -6.52 1.92 -8.76
N THR A 165 -5.32 2.47 -8.91
CA THR A 165 -4.12 1.72 -9.31
C THR A 165 -2.87 2.31 -8.65
N THR A 166 -1.76 1.57 -8.70
CA THR A 166 -0.45 2.04 -8.23
C THR A 166 0.15 3.11 -9.14
N SER A 167 1.15 3.85 -8.65
CA SER A 167 1.70 5.02 -9.34
C SER A 167 2.44 4.70 -10.65
N LEU A 168 2.94 3.48 -10.81
CA LEU A 168 3.67 3.03 -12.01
C LEU A 168 2.80 2.33 -13.04
N SER A 169 1.53 2.09 -12.72
CA SER A 169 0.60 1.35 -13.56
C SER A 169 -0.44 2.27 -14.20
N HIS A 170 -0.89 1.93 -15.41
CA HIS A 170 -2.11 2.49 -16.00
C HIS A 170 -3.38 1.76 -15.48
N GLY A 171 -3.23 0.73 -14.67
CA GLY A 171 -4.31 -0.02 -14.08
C GLY A 171 -5.13 -0.87 -15.06
N ALA A 172 -4.64 -1.11 -16.29
CA ALA A 172 -5.40 -1.85 -17.28
C ALA A 172 -5.74 -3.28 -16.85
N TYR A 173 -4.81 -3.94 -16.18
CA TYR A 173 -4.97 -5.27 -15.62
C TYR A 173 -5.38 -5.21 -14.16
N ASP A 174 -4.65 -4.48 -13.36
CA ASP A 174 -4.90 -4.22 -11.94
C ASP A 174 -5.39 -2.77 -11.74
N ASN A 175 -6.74 -2.48 -11.64
CA ASN A 175 -7.77 -3.50 -11.77
C ASN A 175 -8.92 -3.03 -12.70
N MET A 176 -8.61 -2.36 -13.81
CA MET A 176 -9.64 -2.01 -14.81
C MET A 176 -10.24 -3.28 -15.47
N SER A 177 -9.49 -4.39 -15.49
CA SER A 177 -10.01 -5.68 -15.98
C SER A 177 -11.22 -6.15 -15.15
N GLY A 178 -11.12 -6.06 -13.81
CA GLY A 178 -12.24 -6.36 -12.90
C GLY A 178 -13.40 -5.40 -13.11
N CYS A 179 -13.13 -4.10 -13.21
CA CYS A 179 -14.15 -3.07 -13.46
C CYS A 179 -14.88 -3.31 -14.80
N ALA A 180 -14.15 -3.60 -15.87
CA ALA A 180 -14.74 -3.91 -17.18
C ALA A 180 -15.61 -5.16 -17.11
N GLY A 181 -15.18 -6.19 -16.37
CA GLY A 181 -15.97 -7.40 -16.12
C GLY A 181 -17.29 -7.08 -15.39
N LEU A 182 -17.27 -6.21 -14.38
CA LEU A 182 -18.47 -5.78 -13.68
C LEU A 182 -19.44 -5.03 -14.63
N LEU A 183 -18.91 -4.09 -15.42
CA LEU A 183 -19.70 -3.33 -16.39
C LEU A 183 -20.34 -4.26 -17.43
N GLY A 184 -19.59 -5.25 -17.94
CA GLY A 184 -20.12 -6.24 -18.88
C GLY A 184 -21.25 -7.09 -18.29
N ILE A 185 -21.13 -7.51 -17.01
CA ILE A 185 -22.20 -8.23 -16.31
C ILE A 185 -23.42 -7.32 -16.13
N MET A 186 -23.20 -6.06 -15.70
CA MET A 186 -24.27 -5.09 -15.50
C MET A 186 -25.09 -4.88 -16.78
N GLU A 187 -24.43 -4.69 -17.90
CA GLU A 187 -25.10 -4.51 -19.20
C GLU A 187 -25.88 -5.74 -19.62
N GLN A 188 -25.32 -6.93 -19.44
CA GLN A 188 -26.02 -8.19 -19.79
C GLN A 188 -27.22 -8.47 -18.89
N MET A 189 -27.20 -8.01 -17.63
CA MET A 189 -28.28 -8.23 -16.66
C MET A 189 -29.36 -7.14 -16.70
N LYS A 190 -29.06 -6.00 -17.30
CA LYS A 190 -30.01 -4.89 -17.44
C LYS A 190 -31.28 -5.33 -18.13
N GLY A 191 -32.44 -5.03 -17.52
CA GLY A 191 -33.75 -5.37 -18.04
C GLY A 191 -34.16 -6.84 -17.90
N LYS A 192 -33.34 -7.69 -17.26
CA LYS A 192 -33.72 -9.07 -16.94
C LYS A 192 -34.47 -9.14 -15.62
N GLU A 193 -35.36 -10.12 -15.48
CA GLU A 193 -35.94 -10.47 -14.19
C GLU A 193 -34.91 -11.21 -13.35
N LEU A 194 -34.61 -10.64 -12.17
CA LEU A 194 -33.65 -11.19 -11.22
C LEU A 194 -34.35 -11.71 -9.97
N ASN A 195 -33.93 -12.85 -9.46
CA ASN A 195 -34.42 -13.34 -8.17
C ASN A 195 -33.80 -12.56 -7.01
N TYR A 196 -32.45 -12.40 -7.00
CA TYR A 196 -31.71 -11.57 -6.05
C TYR A 196 -31.36 -10.25 -6.71
N GLY A 197 -31.29 -9.18 -5.94
CA GLY A 197 -30.71 -7.93 -6.43
C GLY A 197 -29.22 -8.08 -6.72
N LEU A 198 -28.70 -7.37 -7.73
CA LEU A 198 -27.27 -7.26 -8.01
C LEU A 198 -26.80 -5.87 -7.60
N ARG A 199 -25.81 -5.81 -6.74
CA ARG A 199 -25.16 -4.56 -6.32
C ARG A 199 -23.71 -4.58 -6.79
N PHE A 200 -23.35 -3.64 -7.63
CA PHE A 200 -22.01 -3.46 -8.19
C PHE A 200 -21.30 -2.38 -7.37
N VAL A 201 -20.15 -2.72 -6.81
CA VAL A 201 -19.37 -1.81 -5.95
C VAL A 201 -17.98 -1.63 -6.56
N PHE A 202 -17.73 -0.45 -7.12
CA PHE A 202 -16.41 -0.05 -7.59
C PHE A 202 -15.71 0.67 -6.45
N CYS A 203 -14.72 0.01 -5.85
CA CYS A 203 -14.03 0.50 -4.67
C CYS A 203 -12.89 1.45 -5.03
N GLY A 204 -12.79 2.58 -4.33
CA GLY A 204 -11.62 3.45 -4.43
C GLY A 204 -10.61 3.17 -3.32
N SER A 205 -9.35 3.53 -3.57
CA SER A 205 -8.25 3.42 -2.61
C SER A 205 -8.03 1.99 -2.06
N GLU A 206 -8.14 1.01 -2.92
CA GLU A 206 -7.79 -0.38 -2.61
C GLU A 206 -6.29 -0.49 -2.35
N GLU A 207 -5.47 0.06 -3.26
CA GLU A 207 -4.02 0.04 -3.24
C GLU A 207 -3.42 0.72 -1.99
N ARG A 208 -4.21 1.54 -1.31
CA ARG A 208 -3.84 2.19 -0.05
C ARG A 208 -4.29 1.40 1.19
N GLY A 209 -4.75 0.18 1.04
CA GLY A 209 -5.09 -0.75 2.11
C GLY A 209 -6.58 -1.04 2.24
N LEU A 210 -7.26 -1.31 1.13
CA LEU A 210 -8.67 -1.71 1.10
C LEU A 210 -9.62 -0.64 1.67
N LEU A 211 -9.29 0.66 1.52
CA LEU A 211 -10.01 1.73 2.22
C LEU A 211 -11.46 1.82 1.75
N GLY A 212 -11.71 1.67 0.43
CA GLY A 212 -13.04 1.73 -0.13
C GLY A 212 -13.94 0.59 0.34
N SER A 213 -13.46 -0.65 0.28
CA SER A 213 -14.24 -1.81 0.73
C SER A 213 -14.50 -1.79 2.23
N LYS A 214 -13.54 -1.35 3.04
CA LYS A 214 -13.72 -1.13 4.49
C LYS A 214 -14.78 -0.07 4.78
N ALA A 215 -14.77 1.04 4.03
CA ALA A 215 -15.77 2.08 4.15
C ALA A 215 -17.17 1.54 3.75
N TYR A 216 -17.25 0.80 2.64
CA TYR A 216 -18.49 0.16 2.21
C TYR A 216 -19.10 -0.73 3.31
N VAL A 217 -18.30 -1.63 3.89
CA VAL A 217 -18.76 -2.54 4.95
C VAL A 217 -19.24 -1.75 6.18
N ARG A 218 -18.49 -0.75 6.61
CA ARG A 218 -18.86 0.10 7.76
C ARG A 218 -20.18 0.86 7.52
N ASP A 219 -20.29 1.48 6.34
CA ASP A 219 -21.42 2.37 6.03
C ASP A 219 -22.71 1.59 5.73
N HIS A 220 -22.59 0.30 5.34
CA HIS A 220 -23.71 -0.61 5.05
C HIS A 220 -23.84 -1.74 6.09
N GLU A 221 -23.33 -1.56 7.30
CA GLU A 221 -23.31 -2.62 8.34
C GLU A 221 -24.71 -3.23 8.57
N LYS A 222 -25.76 -2.41 8.58
CA LYS A 222 -27.14 -2.85 8.79
C LYS A 222 -27.69 -3.72 7.66
N GLU A 223 -27.15 -3.57 6.46
CA GLU A 223 -27.56 -4.26 5.24
C GLU A 223 -26.76 -5.56 4.99
N LEU A 224 -25.67 -5.79 5.73
CA LEU A 224 -24.79 -6.95 5.49
C LEU A 224 -25.54 -8.29 5.59
N ARG A 225 -26.59 -8.37 6.42
CA ARG A 225 -27.42 -9.57 6.56
C ARG A 225 -28.26 -9.89 5.32
N GLN A 226 -28.46 -8.91 4.44
CA GLN A 226 -29.17 -9.08 3.17
C GLN A 226 -28.22 -9.51 2.03
N ILE A 227 -26.92 -9.50 2.27
CA ILE A 227 -25.91 -9.92 1.28
C ILE A 227 -25.72 -11.43 1.40
N VAL A 228 -26.21 -12.18 0.40
CA VAL A 228 -26.10 -13.65 0.35
C VAL A 228 -24.80 -14.14 -0.27
N LEU A 229 -24.17 -13.32 -1.12
CA LEU A 229 -22.92 -13.65 -1.81
C LEU A 229 -22.16 -12.36 -2.14
N ASN A 230 -20.84 -12.40 -2.02
CA ASN A 230 -19.93 -11.40 -2.58
C ASN A 230 -18.98 -12.07 -3.59
N ILE A 231 -18.85 -11.48 -4.77
CA ILE A 231 -17.91 -11.90 -5.82
C ILE A 231 -16.97 -10.72 -6.07
N ASN A 232 -15.73 -10.82 -5.59
CA ASN A 232 -14.70 -9.84 -5.92
C ASN A 232 -14.00 -10.22 -7.22
N ARG A 233 -13.78 -9.22 -8.08
CA ARG A 233 -13.06 -9.35 -9.34
C ARG A 233 -11.80 -8.53 -9.30
N ASP A 234 -10.67 -9.23 -9.34
CA ASP A 234 -9.36 -8.61 -9.29
C ASP A 234 -8.41 -9.32 -10.25
N MET A 235 -7.80 -8.55 -11.17
CA MET A 235 -6.91 -9.03 -12.22
C MET A 235 -7.47 -10.24 -13.01
N ILE A 236 -8.59 -10.04 -13.70
CA ILE A 236 -9.22 -11.09 -14.50
C ILE A 236 -8.76 -11.05 -15.96
N GLY A 237 -8.85 -12.21 -16.64
CA GLY A 237 -8.62 -12.32 -18.10
C GLY A 237 -7.21 -12.76 -18.49
N THR A 238 -6.41 -13.29 -17.56
CA THR A 238 -5.14 -13.99 -17.85
C THR A 238 -5.34 -15.50 -17.83
N TYR A 239 -4.45 -16.19 -18.54
CA TYR A 239 -4.40 -17.65 -18.61
C TYR A 239 -3.37 -18.20 -17.62
#